data_1fbc7d92526a07151a3139cad877e85b
#
_entry.id   1fbc7d92526a07151a3139cad877e85b
#
_cell.length_a   1.000
_cell.length_b   1.000
_cell.length_c   1.000
_cell.angle_alpha   90.00
_cell.angle_beta   90.00
_cell.angle_gamma   90.00
#
_symmetry.space_group_name_H-M   'P 1'
#
loop_
_entity.id
_entity.type
_entity.pdbx_description
1 polymer ?
#
loop_
_entity_poly.entity_id
_entity_poly.type
_entity_poly.pdbx_seq_one_letter_code
_entity_poly.pdbx_strand_id
1 'polypeptide(L)'
;LMPWPRRATAALGMAGEAQEHPSARFGALIGFTHGLFCYLFLLPWVGEFVGAMPYIALAITMALYALATGAFGVLVARWRYGAFTFPLVYLAVEFVRSSWPFGGFAWVRLAWGQINGPLAALSAWGGPALVTVATVLVAVGCVSLLSAASRRVAVAAIILPLAAGLIAIIGVGKDSSTVDQARVGAVQGNVPRLGLDFNEQRRAVLSLSLIHI
;
A
#
# COMPACT_ATOMS: atom_id res chain seq x y z
N LEU A 1 1.48 7.00 15.25
CA LEU A 1 2.85 7.02 15.83
C LEU A 1 3.33 8.46 15.93
N MET A 2 2.65 9.27 16.74
CA MET A 2 3.06 10.66 16.99
C MET A 2 3.91 10.76 18.24
N PRO A 3 4.88 11.69 18.28
CA PRO A 3 5.53 11.99 19.53
C PRO A 3 4.52 12.58 20.50
N TRP A 4 4.36 11.95 21.63
CA TRP A 4 3.55 12.41 22.75
C TRP A 4 3.98 13.84 23.18
N PRO A 5 3.06 14.77 23.46
CA PRO A 5 3.46 16.14 23.77
C PRO A 5 4.20 16.22 25.12
N ARG A 6 5.42 16.70 25.08
CA ARG A 6 6.28 16.91 26.27
C ARG A 6 5.69 17.81 27.36
N ARG A 7 4.53 18.45 27.14
CA ARG A 7 3.92 19.41 28.08
C ARG A 7 2.86 18.79 29.00
N ALA A 8 2.31 17.62 28.70
CA ALA A 8 1.28 17.02 29.55
C ALA A 8 1.85 16.32 30.82
N THR A 9 3.08 15.82 30.75
CA THR A 9 3.75 15.15 31.86
C THR A 9 4.26 16.08 32.95
N ALA A 10 4.61 17.32 32.60
CA ALA A 10 5.09 18.33 33.56
C ALA A 10 3.95 18.81 34.51
N ALA A 11 2.70 18.76 34.07
CA ALA A 11 1.55 19.22 34.85
C ALA A 11 1.07 18.22 35.91
N LEU A 12 1.46 16.94 35.83
CA LEU A 12 1.02 15.87 36.73
C LEU A 12 2.08 15.44 37.76
N GLY A 13 3.21 16.14 37.89
CA GLY A 13 4.22 15.84 38.89
C GLY A 13 4.90 14.46 38.77
N MET A 14 4.70 13.73 37.66
CA MET A 14 5.35 12.46 37.38
C MET A 14 6.70 12.72 36.72
N ALA A 15 7.62 13.31 37.46
CA ALA A 15 9.01 13.41 37.06
C ALA A 15 9.65 12.02 37.24
N GLY A 16 9.95 11.35 36.11
CA GLY A 16 10.83 10.20 36.20
C GLY A 16 10.63 9.05 35.19
N GLU A 17 9.51 8.93 34.52
CA GLU A 17 9.40 7.91 33.50
C GLU A 17 9.89 8.47 32.17
N ALA A 18 11.11 8.10 31.79
CA ALA A 18 11.61 8.32 30.45
C ALA A 18 10.62 7.67 29.47
N GLN A 19 9.99 8.48 28.63
CA GLN A 19 9.01 8.03 27.65
C GLN A 19 9.70 7.04 26.71
N GLU A 20 9.57 5.75 26.97
CA GLU A 20 10.15 4.70 26.18
C GLU A 20 9.49 4.72 24.80
N HIS A 21 10.20 5.25 23.82
CA HIS A 21 9.78 5.12 22.44
C HIS A 21 9.77 3.62 22.07
N PRO A 22 8.74 3.12 21.41
CA PRO A 22 8.72 1.73 20.98
C PRO A 22 9.99 1.40 20.20
N SER A 23 10.54 0.21 20.42
CA SER A 23 11.73 -0.23 19.74
C SER A 23 11.45 -0.55 18.27
N ALA A 24 12.45 -0.42 17.40
CA ALA A 24 12.31 -0.82 15.99
C ALA A 24 11.95 -2.31 15.85
N ARG A 25 12.40 -3.16 16.80
CA ARG A 25 12.04 -4.59 16.86
C ARG A 25 10.55 -4.79 17.11
N PHE A 26 9.97 -4.00 18.00
CA PHE A 26 8.54 -4.03 18.28
C PHE A 26 7.74 -3.56 17.05
N GLY A 27 8.17 -2.47 16.38
CA GLY A 27 7.58 -2.04 15.12
C GLY A 27 7.68 -3.09 14.02
N ALA A 28 8.82 -3.76 13.92
CA ALA A 28 9.03 -4.87 12.98
C ALA A 28 8.06 -6.03 13.24
N LEU A 29 7.87 -6.43 14.50
CA LEU A 29 6.95 -7.50 14.87
C LEU A 29 5.50 -7.15 14.53
N ILE A 30 5.07 -5.93 14.86
CA ILE A 30 3.71 -5.45 14.50
C ILE A 30 3.56 -5.41 12.97
N GLY A 31 4.54 -4.88 12.24
CA GLY A 31 4.52 -4.85 10.79
C GLY A 31 4.43 -6.26 10.18
N PHE A 32 5.24 -7.19 10.67
CA PHE A 32 5.22 -8.59 10.21
C PHE A 32 3.87 -9.26 10.46
N THR A 33 3.37 -9.21 11.70
CA THR A 33 2.09 -9.84 12.05
C THR A 33 0.94 -9.24 11.27
N HIS A 34 0.86 -7.91 11.18
CA HIS A 34 -0.14 -7.22 10.37
C HIS A 34 -0.05 -7.65 8.89
N GLY A 35 1.14 -7.61 8.31
CA GLY A 35 1.36 -8.01 6.91
C GLY A 35 0.99 -9.47 6.68
N LEU A 36 1.40 -10.38 7.57
CA LEU A 36 1.10 -11.80 7.45
C LEU A 36 -0.43 -12.04 7.39
N PHE A 37 -1.17 -11.48 8.34
CA PHE A 37 -2.62 -11.60 8.32
C PHE A 37 -3.23 -10.97 7.06
N CYS A 38 -2.81 -9.76 6.67
CA CYS A 38 -3.31 -9.13 5.45
C CYS A 38 -3.09 -10.01 4.22
N TYR A 39 -1.88 -10.55 4.02
CA TYR A 39 -1.57 -11.34 2.84
C TYR A 39 -2.19 -12.73 2.86
N LEU A 40 -2.39 -13.33 4.03
CA LEU A 40 -3.17 -14.57 4.15
C LEU A 40 -4.65 -14.36 3.76
N PHE A 41 -5.22 -13.19 3.98
CA PHE A 41 -6.59 -12.89 3.55
C PHE A 41 -6.70 -12.40 2.10
N LEU A 42 -5.67 -11.76 1.57
CA LEU A 42 -5.73 -11.15 0.23
C LEU A 42 -5.26 -12.08 -0.89
N LEU A 43 -4.50 -13.16 -0.57
CA LEU A 43 -3.88 -14.04 -1.56
C LEU A 43 -4.40 -15.49 -1.59
N PRO A 44 -5.58 -15.89 -1.05
CA PRO A 44 -6.05 -17.28 -1.11
C PRO A 44 -6.18 -17.79 -2.54
N TRP A 45 -6.54 -16.93 -3.48
CA TRP A 45 -6.65 -17.25 -4.90
C TRP A 45 -5.34 -17.81 -5.49
N VAL A 46 -4.18 -17.40 -4.98
CA VAL A 46 -2.87 -17.97 -5.39
C VAL A 46 -2.83 -19.45 -5.01
N GLY A 47 -3.33 -19.79 -3.82
CA GLY A 47 -3.38 -21.19 -3.36
C GLY A 47 -4.25 -22.09 -4.23
N GLU A 48 -5.31 -21.56 -4.82
CA GLU A 48 -6.18 -22.30 -5.75
C GLU A 48 -5.46 -22.66 -7.05
N PHE A 49 -4.54 -21.79 -7.52
CA PHE A 49 -3.83 -22.01 -8.78
C PHE A 49 -2.54 -22.81 -8.62
N VAL A 50 -1.77 -22.60 -7.54
CA VAL A 50 -0.42 -23.18 -7.39
C VAL A 50 -0.25 -24.02 -6.13
N GLY A 51 -1.29 -24.16 -5.31
CA GLY A 51 -1.29 -24.97 -4.09
C GLY A 51 -0.94 -24.17 -2.83
N ALA A 52 -1.20 -24.78 -1.67
CA ALA A 52 -1.11 -24.12 -0.37
C ALA A 52 0.32 -23.71 0.01
N MET A 53 1.33 -24.52 -0.32
CA MET A 53 2.72 -24.24 0.08
C MET A 53 3.27 -22.97 -0.59
N PRO A 54 3.19 -22.77 -1.93
CA PRO A 54 3.61 -21.52 -2.56
C PRO A 54 2.83 -20.30 -2.06
N TYR A 55 1.52 -20.45 -1.80
CA TYR A 55 0.70 -19.38 -1.24
C TYR A 55 1.21 -18.92 0.13
N ILE A 56 1.45 -19.86 1.06
CA ILE A 56 1.94 -19.53 2.40
C ILE A 56 3.35 -18.91 2.32
N ALA A 57 4.23 -19.46 1.49
CA ALA A 57 5.58 -18.93 1.29
C ALA A 57 5.53 -17.49 0.74
N LEU A 58 4.63 -17.21 -0.21
CA LEU A 58 4.40 -15.87 -0.74
C LEU A 58 3.88 -14.91 0.34
N ALA A 59 2.87 -15.33 1.13
CA ALA A 59 2.33 -14.51 2.20
C ALA A 59 3.40 -14.15 3.25
N ILE A 60 4.25 -15.10 3.64
CA ILE A 60 5.39 -14.85 4.55
C ILE A 60 6.38 -13.87 3.90
N THR A 61 6.75 -14.08 2.65
CA THR A 61 7.67 -13.19 1.93
C THR A 61 7.12 -11.76 1.87
N MET A 62 5.84 -11.60 1.57
CA MET A 62 5.20 -10.27 1.57
C MET A 62 5.15 -9.66 2.97
N ALA A 63 4.97 -10.46 4.03
CA ALA A 63 5.01 -10.01 5.41
C ALA A 63 6.39 -9.49 5.83
N LEU A 64 7.49 -9.98 5.24
CA LEU A 64 8.84 -9.45 5.49
C LEU A 64 8.99 -8.00 5.00
N TYR A 65 8.32 -7.61 3.91
CA TYR A 65 8.28 -6.20 3.51
C TYR A 65 7.48 -5.35 4.51
N ALA A 66 6.38 -5.87 5.01
CA ALA A 66 5.59 -5.18 6.04
C ALA A 66 6.37 -5.07 7.37
N LEU A 67 7.22 -6.05 7.70
CA LEU A 67 8.19 -5.95 8.80
C LEU A 67 9.10 -4.73 8.64
N ALA A 68 9.66 -4.55 7.43
CA ALA A 68 10.51 -3.38 7.15
C ALA A 68 9.72 -2.07 7.30
N THR A 69 8.47 -2.02 6.80
CA THR A 69 7.59 -0.87 6.98
C THR A 69 7.37 -0.54 8.46
N GLY A 70 7.14 -1.54 9.30
CA GLY A 70 6.95 -1.36 10.75
C GLY A 70 8.22 -0.88 11.45
N ALA A 71 9.37 -1.48 11.14
CA ALA A 71 10.66 -1.10 11.71
C ALA A 71 11.04 0.35 11.36
N PHE A 72 11.02 0.69 10.08
CA PHE A 72 11.33 2.05 9.62
C PHE A 72 10.26 3.06 10.06
N GLY A 73 9.00 2.65 10.14
CA GLY A 73 7.91 3.48 10.65
C GLY A 73 8.17 3.97 12.07
N VAL A 74 8.64 3.09 12.97
CA VAL A 74 9.03 3.48 14.33
C VAL A 74 10.24 4.42 14.33
N LEU A 75 11.21 4.21 13.45
CA LEU A 75 12.39 5.08 13.36
C LEU A 75 12.01 6.50 12.92
N VAL A 76 11.20 6.63 11.87
CA VAL A 76 10.77 7.95 11.37
C VAL A 76 9.76 8.63 12.31
N ALA A 77 8.97 7.85 13.07
CA ALA A 77 8.04 8.41 14.07
C ALA A 77 8.73 9.21 15.18
N ARG A 78 10.04 9.00 15.38
CA ARG A 78 10.86 9.79 16.33
C ARG A 78 11.18 11.19 15.82
N TRP A 79 11.03 11.44 14.53
CA TRP A 79 11.31 12.75 13.93
C TRP A 79 10.10 13.66 14.09
N ARG A 80 10.35 14.98 14.17
CA ARG A 80 9.28 15.99 14.26
C ARG A 80 8.28 15.93 13.09
N TYR A 81 8.73 15.44 11.93
CA TYR A 81 7.92 15.28 10.71
C TYR A 81 7.56 13.83 10.42
N GLY A 82 7.66 12.93 11.41
CA GLY A 82 7.44 11.50 11.25
C GLY A 82 6.10 11.15 10.63
N ALA A 83 5.05 11.91 10.93
CA ALA A 83 3.72 11.73 10.35
C ALA A 83 3.70 11.91 8.82
N PHE A 84 4.51 12.82 8.29
CA PHE A 84 4.61 13.08 6.85
C PHE A 84 5.66 12.19 6.17
N THR A 85 6.67 11.75 6.91
CA THR A 85 7.71 10.85 6.39
C THR A 85 7.26 9.40 6.32
N PHE A 86 6.35 8.96 7.18
CA PHE A 86 5.86 7.59 7.19
C PHE A 86 5.17 7.17 5.87
N PRO A 87 4.32 7.99 5.21
CA PRO A 87 3.81 7.67 3.88
C PRO A 87 4.90 7.41 2.83
N LEU A 88 6.03 8.11 2.91
CA LEU A 88 7.16 7.92 2.00
C LEU A 88 7.91 6.61 2.30
N VAL A 89 8.06 6.25 3.58
CA VAL A 89 8.60 4.94 3.97
C VAL A 89 7.73 3.81 3.45
N TYR A 90 6.41 3.94 3.62
CA TYR A 90 5.46 2.95 3.11
C TYR A 90 5.59 2.81 1.59
N LEU A 91 5.59 3.92 0.86
CA LEU A 91 5.77 3.94 -0.59
C LEU A 91 7.10 3.30 -1.02
N ALA A 92 8.20 3.62 -0.34
CA ALA A 92 9.52 3.05 -0.66
C ALA A 92 9.53 1.53 -0.50
N VAL A 93 8.96 1.00 0.58
CA VAL A 93 8.86 -0.44 0.79
C VAL A 93 7.90 -1.08 -0.22
N GLU A 94 6.77 -0.43 -0.54
CA GLU A 94 5.85 -0.90 -1.58
C GLU A 94 6.53 -0.93 -2.96
N PHE A 95 7.36 0.07 -3.27
CA PHE A 95 8.12 0.12 -4.51
C PHE A 95 9.13 -1.05 -4.60
N VAL A 96 9.91 -1.28 -3.53
CA VAL A 96 10.85 -2.40 -3.48
C VAL A 96 10.11 -3.73 -3.63
N ARG A 97 9.02 -3.94 -2.90
CA ARG A 97 8.17 -5.13 -3.01
C ARG A 97 7.63 -5.36 -4.43
N SER A 98 7.31 -4.27 -5.11
CA SER A 98 6.73 -4.32 -6.46
C SER A 98 7.78 -4.50 -7.57
N SER A 99 9.08 -4.41 -7.23
CA SER A 99 10.18 -4.42 -8.20
C SER A 99 11.18 -5.54 -7.96
N TRP A 100 11.35 -6.03 -6.73
CA TRP A 100 12.38 -6.99 -6.35
C TRP A 100 11.82 -8.00 -5.31
N PRO A 101 12.28 -9.26 -5.30
CA PRO A 101 13.11 -9.94 -6.30
C PRO A 101 12.30 -10.39 -7.54
N PHE A 102 12.97 -10.88 -8.57
CA PHE A 102 12.38 -11.50 -9.78
C PHE A 102 11.32 -10.64 -10.51
N GLY A 103 11.44 -9.31 -10.46
CA GLY A 103 10.45 -8.38 -11.00
C GLY A 103 9.39 -7.94 -9.97
N GLY A 104 9.49 -8.45 -8.75
CA GLY A 104 8.60 -8.07 -7.64
C GLY A 104 7.20 -8.66 -7.72
N PHE A 105 6.38 -8.27 -6.73
CA PHE A 105 4.97 -8.65 -6.66
C PHE A 105 4.11 -7.38 -6.55
N ALA A 106 3.66 -6.87 -7.69
CA ALA A 106 2.91 -5.61 -7.77
C ALA A 106 1.41 -5.75 -7.44
N TRP A 107 0.91 -6.98 -7.29
CA TRP A 107 -0.45 -7.24 -6.83
C TRP A 107 -0.62 -6.74 -5.39
N VAL A 108 -1.83 -6.40 -5.01
CA VAL A 108 -2.11 -5.92 -3.64
C VAL A 108 -1.34 -4.62 -3.29
N ARG A 109 -1.19 -3.70 -4.25
CA ARG A 109 -0.80 -2.32 -3.93
C ARG A 109 -1.94 -1.62 -3.21
N LEU A 110 -1.60 -0.76 -2.25
CA LEU A 110 -2.61 -0.01 -1.50
C LEU A 110 -3.50 0.84 -2.42
N ALA A 111 -2.94 1.37 -3.50
CA ALA A 111 -3.66 2.14 -4.50
C ALA A 111 -4.82 1.36 -5.15
N TRP A 112 -4.70 0.04 -5.29
CA TRP A 112 -5.77 -0.77 -5.88
C TRP A 112 -7.03 -0.81 -5.03
N GLY A 113 -6.90 -0.68 -3.71
CA GLY A 113 -8.03 -0.53 -2.80
C GLY A 113 -8.81 0.78 -2.97
N GLN A 114 -8.27 1.74 -3.73
CA GLN A 114 -8.87 3.05 -3.96
C GLN A 114 -9.56 3.19 -5.34
N ILE A 115 -9.65 2.14 -6.15
CA ILE A 115 -10.20 2.20 -7.53
C ILE A 115 -11.57 2.87 -7.57
N ASN A 116 -12.43 2.61 -6.60
CA ASN A 116 -13.73 3.23 -6.45
C ASN A 116 -13.76 4.31 -5.34
N GLY A 117 -12.60 4.68 -4.82
CA GLY A 117 -12.47 5.64 -3.74
C GLY A 117 -12.23 7.07 -4.21
N PRO A 118 -12.36 8.05 -3.32
CA PRO A 118 -12.21 9.47 -3.64
C PRO A 118 -10.78 9.86 -4.05
N LEU A 119 -9.80 8.99 -3.80
CA LEU A 119 -8.39 9.24 -4.12
C LEU A 119 -7.98 8.64 -5.48
N ALA A 120 -8.85 7.87 -6.14
CA ALA A 120 -8.53 7.20 -7.41
C ALA A 120 -8.06 8.18 -8.49
N ALA A 121 -8.71 9.33 -8.62
CA ALA A 121 -8.39 10.33 -9.64
C ALA A 121 -6.98 10.93 -9.50
N LEU A 122 -6.35 10.87 -8.32
CA LEU A 122 -4.96 11.26 -8.12
C LEU A 122 -3.99 10.43 -8.97
N SER A 123 -4.43 9.25 -9.42
CA SER A 123 -3.63 8.42 -10.32
C SER A 123 -3.30 9.11 -11.65
N ALA A 124 -4.13 10.03 -12.12
CA ALA A 124 -3.86 10.83 -13.32
C ALA A 124 -2.66 11.79 -13.15
N TRP A 125 -2.36 12.21 -11.92
CA TRP A 125 -1.27 13.15 -11.63
C TRP A 125 0.05 12.48 -11.24
N GLY A 126 -0.02 11.37 -10.52
CA GLY A 126 1.19 10.71 -9.99
C GLY A 126 1.10 9.19 -9.93
N GLY A 127 0.20 8.61 -10.70
CA GLY A 127 0.03 7.15 -10.77
C GLY A 127 -0.35 6.52 -9.42
N PRO A 128 -0.20 5.21 -9.30
CA PRO A 128 -0.49 4.48 -8.06
C PRO A 128 0.33 4.97 -6.86
N ALA A 129 1.52 5.52 -7.09
CA ALA A 129 2.40 6.02 -6.03
C ALA A 129 1.75 7.18 -5.26
N LEU A 130 1.17 8.15 -5.97
CA LEU A 130 0.50 9.29 -5.32
C LEU A 130 -0.76 8.84 -4.57
N VAL A 131 -1.51 7.89 -5.12
CA VAL A 131 -2.69 7.32 -4.45
C VAL A 131 -2.29 6.61 -3.15
N THR A 132 -1.20 5.80 -3.17
CA THR A 132 -0.66 5.15 -1.97
C THR A 132 -0.28 6.18 -0.90
N VAL A 133 0.50 7.20 -1.26
CA VAL A 133 0.92 8.26 -0.31
C VAL A 133 -0.28 8.97 0.28
N ALA A 134 -1.24 9.37 -0.54
CA ALA A 134 -2.46 10.03 -0.11
C ALA A 134 -3.28 9.17 0.86
N THR A 135 -3.44 7.88 0.56
CA THR A 135 -4.17 6.93 1.41
C THR A 135 -3.50 6.76 2.78
N VAL A 136 -2.17 6.57 2.79
CA VAL A 136 -1.42 6.44 4.05
C VAL A 136 -1.46 7.75 4.84
N LEU A 137 -1.39 8.90 4.16
CA LEU A 137 -1.46 10.21 4.82
C LEU A 137 -2.82 10.42 5.50
N VAL A 138 -3.92 10.05 4.85
CA VAL A 138 -5.26 10.06 5.45
C VAL A 138 -5.31 9.15 6.68
N ALA A 139 -4.78 7.92 6.60
CA ALA A 139 -4.76 6.98 7.71
C ALA A 139 -3.95 7.52 8.90
N VAL A 140 -2.77 8.10 8.63
CA VAL A 140 -1.95 8.78 9.66
C VAL A 140 -2.70 9.95 10.27
N GLY A 141 -3.41 10.73 9.46
CA GLY A 141 -4.25 11.83 9.93
C GLY A 141 -5.35 11.34 10.89
N CYS A 142 -6.07 10.28 10.51
CA CYS A 142 -7.11 9.67 11.37
C CYS A 142 -6.56 9.20 12.72
N VAL A 143 -5.44 8.48 12.72
CA VAL A 143 -4.79 8.05 13.97
C VAL A 143 -4.33 9.25 14.79
N SER A 144 -3.85 10.30 14.14
CA SER A 144 -3.35 11.51 14.78
C SER A 144 -4.46 12.33 15.46
N LEU A 145 -5.71 12.22 15.00
CA LEU A 145 -6.85 12.86 15.66
C LEU A 145 -7.10 12.31 17.07
N LEU A 146 -6.68 11.06 17.34
CA LEU A 146 -6.80 10.44 18.64
C LEU A 146 -5.81 11.03 19.66
N SER A 147 -4.79 11.76 19.21
CA SER A 147 -3.81 12.44 20.06
C SER A 147 -4.04 13.94 20.04
N ALA A 148 -4.30 14.54 21.20
CA ALA A 148 -4.69 15.95 21.34
C ALA A 148 -3.64 16.99 20.83
N ALA A 149 -2.40 16.58 20.62
CA ALA A 149 -1.27 17.48 20.46
C ALA A 149 -1.12 18.16 19.08
N SER A 150 -1.80 17.67 18.04
CA SER A 150 -1.60 18.16 16.67
C SER A 150 -2.85 18.08 15.80
N ARG A 151 -4.00 18.38 16.40
CA ARG A 151 -5.29 18.29 15.71
C ARG A 151 -5.33 19.03 14.36
N ARG A 152 -4.68 20.20 14.26
CA ARG A 152 -4.61 20.97 12.99
C ARG A 152 -3.83 20.20 11.91
N VAL A 153 -2.72 19.60 12.27
CA VAL A 153 -1.89 18.79 11.34
C VAL A 153 -2.63 17.53 10.93
N ALA A 154 -3.32 16.87 11.88
CA ALA A 154 -4.12 15.70 11.61
C ALA A 154 -5.26 16.00 10.62
N VAL A 155 -5.98 17.09 10.85
CA VAL A 155 -7.06 17.54 9.95
C VAL A 155 -6.51 17.89 8.56
N ALA A 156 -5.38 18.59 8.48
CA ALA A 156 -4.74 18.89 7.21
C ALA A 156 -4.30 17.62 6.45
N ALA A 157 -3.75 16.63 7.16
CA ALA A 157 -3.35 15.35 6.58
C ALA A 157 -4.53 14.53 6.00
N ILE A 158 -5.76 14.77 6.48
CA ILE A 158 -6.97 14.16 5.94
C ILE A 158 -7.53 15.01 4.80
N ILE A 159 -7.72 16.33 5.04
CA ILE A 159 -8.44 17.20 4.10
C ILE A 159 -7.65 17.42 2.82
N LEU A 160 -6.33 17.64 2.89
CA LEU A 160 -5.53 17.96 1.69
C LEU A 160 -5.58 16.85 0.64
N PRO A 161 -5.34 15.54 0.96
CA PRO A 161 -5.45 14.48 -0.02
C PRO A 161 -6.86 14.31 -0.58
N LEU A 162 -7.90 14.43 0.26
CA LEU A 162 -9.28 14.30 -0.18
C LEU A 162 -9.69 15.47 -1.09
N ALA A 163 -9.30 16.70 -0.75
CA ALA A 163 -9.54 17.88 -1.60
C ALA A 163 -8.78 17.75 -2.93
N ALA A 164 -7.52 17.31 -2.90
CA ALA A 164 -6.76 17.05 -4.12
C ALA A 164 -7.42 15.97 -4.99
N GLY A 165 -7.93 14.89 -4.38
CA GLY A 165 -8.70 13.86 -5.09
C GLY A 165 -9.95 14.41 -5.75
N LEU A 166 -10.70 15.23 -5.05
CA LEU A 166 -11.90 15.91 -5.61
C LEU A 166 -11.55 16.84 -6.77
N ILE A 167 -10.48 17.64 -6.63
CA ILE A 167 -10.00 18.52 -7.71
C ILE A 167 -9.57 17.69 -8.92
N ALA A 168 -8.89 16.56 -8.69
CA ALA A 168 -8.47 15.65 -9.76
C ALA A 168 -9.69 15.04 -10.50
N ILE A 169 -10.77 14.66 -9.79
CA ILE A 169 -12.01 14.18 -10.40
C ILE A 169 -12.59 15.25 -11.35
N ILE A 170 -12.65 16.52 -10.91
CA ILE A 170 -13.18 17.62 -11.70
C ILE A 170 -12.25 17.91 -12.91
N GLY A 171 -10.94 17.79 -12.75
CA GLY A 171 -9.95 18.01 -13.81
C GLY A 171 -10.00 16.92 -14.88
N VAL A 172 -9.98 15.66 -14.49
CA VAL A 172 -10.00 14.50 -15.41
C VAL A 172 -11.29 14.45 -16.22
N GLY A 173 -12.43 14.87 -15.64
CA GLY A 173 -13.70 14.90 -16.37
C GLY A 173 -13.81 15.96 -17.47
N LYS A 174 -12.91 16.95 -17.53
CA LYS A 174 -12.90 18.00 -18.55
C LYS A 174 -12.08 17.68 -19.79
N ASP A 175 -11.13 16.77 -19.70
CA ASP A 175 -10.21 16.42 -20.78
C ASP A 175 -10.65 15.20 -21.61
N SER A 176 -11.91 14.81 -21.57
CA SER A 176 -12.46 13.76 -22.44
C SER A 176 -12.70 14.25 -23.87
N SER A 177 -11.73 14.95 -24.46
CA SER A 177 -11.66 15.08 -25.90
C SER A 177 -11.39 13.68 -26.48
N THR A 178 -12.40 13.11 -27.13
CA THR A 178 -12.30 11.83 -27.85
C THR A 178 -11.22 11.97 -28.91
N VAL A 179 -10.00 11.55 -28.55
CA VAL A 179 -8.96 11.27 -29.51
C VAL A 179 -9.31 9.93 -30.12
N ASP A 180 -9.33 9.83 -31.42
CA ASP A 180 -9.60 8.68 -32.29
C ASP A 180 -9.98 7.35 -31.59
N GLN A 181 -11.09 6.74 -32.03
CA GLN A 181 -11.53 5.42 -31.53
C GLN A 181 -10.69 4.32 -32.18
N ALA A 182 -9.85 3.66 -31.38
CA ALA A 182 -9.21 2.41 -31.80
C ALA A 182 -10.09 1.22 -31.40
N ARG A 183 -10.36 0.30 -32.34
CA ARG A 183 -10.95 -1.01 -32.01
C ARG A 183 -9.85 -1.92 -31.51
N VAL A 184 -9.90 -2.30 -30.24
CA VAL A 184 -8.97 -3.24 -29.63
C VAL A 184 -9.69 -4.54 -29.31
N GLY A 185 -9.19 -5.64 -29.87
CA GLY A 185 -9.65 -6.99 -29.50
C GLY A 185 -8.74 -7.55 -28.39
N ALA A 186 -9.30 -7.87 -27.23
CA ALA A 186 -8.61 -8.62 -26.20
C ALA A 186 -8.97 -10.10 -26.31
N VAL A 187 -7.98 -10.94 -26.62
CA VAL A 187 -8.15 -12.39 -26.68
C VAL A 187 -7.55 -13.00 -25.42
N GLN A 188 -8.38 -13.66 -24.61
CA GLN A 188 -7.93 -14.39 -23.44
C GLN A 188 -7.79 -15.87 -23.79
N GLY A 189 -6.55 -16.38 -23.76
CA GLY A 189 -6.29 -17.83 -23.79
C GLY A 189 -6.70 -18.47 -22.49
N ASN A 190 -7.63 -19.43 -22.55
CA ASN A 190 -8.03 -20.20 -21.35
C ASN A 190 -6.90 -21.16 -20.94
N VAL A 191 -6.52 -21.17 -19.66
CA VAL A 191 -5.54 -22.12 -19.12
C VAL A 191 -6.27 -23.45 -18.85
N PRO A 192 -5.99 -24.53 -19.61
CA PRO A 192 -6.81 -25.75 -19.57
C PRO A 192 -6.64 -26.58 -18.30
N ARG A 193 -5.63 -26.30 -17.46
CA ARG A 193 -5.36 -27.03 -16.20
C ARG A 193 -4.82 -26.13 -15.11
N LEU A 194 -5.23 -26.39 -13.88
CA LEU A 194 -4.63 -25.81 -12.67
C LEU A 194 -3.38 -26.62 -12.30
N GLY A 195 -2.26 -25.98 -12.00
CA GLY A 195 -1.02 -26.63 -11.57
C GLY A 195 0.25 -25.96 -12.07
N LEU A 196 1.40 -26.53 -11.64
CA LEU A 196 2.73 -25.99 -11.92
C LEU A 196 3.33 -26.39 -13.29
N ASP A 197 2.57 -27.01 -14.16
CA ASP A 197 3.03 -27.46 -15.49
C ASP A 197 3.09 -26.31 -16.50
N PHE A 198 3.94 -25.31 -16.21
CA PHE A 198 4.04 -24.06 -16.94
C PHE A 198 4.40 -24.22 -18.43
N ASN A 199 5.20 -25.21 -18.77
CA ASN A 199 5.70 -25.34 -20.15
C ASN A 199 4.64 -25.86 -21.15
N GLU A 200 3.82 -26.81 -20.74
CA GLU A 200 2.70 -27.29 -21.56
C GLU A 200 1.60 -26.24 -21.68
N GLN A 201 1.25 -25.61 -20.56
CA GLN A 201 0.22 -24.58 -20.51
C GLN A 201 0.62 -23.35 -21.34
N ARG A 202 1.90 -22.92 -21.24
CA ARG A 202 2.41 -21.80 -22.02
C ARG A 202 2.35 -22.05 -23.54
N ARG A 203 2.68 -23.27 -23.99
CA ARG A 203 2.60 -23.66 -25.39
C ARG A 203 1.15 -23.70 -25.87
N ALA A 204 0.22 -24.26 -25.09
CA ALA A 204 -1.20 -24.30 -25.42
C ALA A 204 -1.81 -22.90 -25.53
N VAL A 205 -1.52 -22.00 -24.58
CA VAL A 205 -2.02 -20.62 -24.62
C VAL A 205 -1.43 -19.83 -25.76
N LEU A 206 -0.11 -19.99 -26.07
CA LEU A 206 0.54 -19.36 -27.21
C LEU A 206 -0.03 -19.85 -28.55
N SER A 207 -0.32 -21.15 -28.68
CA SER A 207 -0.91 -21.69 -29.91
C SER A 207 -2.31 -21.13 -30.15
N LEU A 208 -3.12 -20.96 -29.10
CA LEU A 208 -4.46 -20.36 -29.19
C LEU A 208 -4.40 -18.87 -29.56
N SER A 209 -3.43 -18.12 -29.05
CA SER A 209 -3.28 -16.70 -29.35
C SER A 209 -2.70 -16.43 -30.74
N LEU A 210 -1.90 -17.37 -31.30
CA LEU A 210 -1.30 -17.23 -32.64
C LEU A 210 -2.21 -17.67 -33.79
N ILE A 211 -3.25 -18.47 -33.53
CA ILE A 211 -4.21 -18.95 -34.55
C ILE A 211 -5.22 -17.84 -34.94
N HIS A 212 -5.30 -16.76 -34.20
CA HIS A 212 -6.33 -15.71 -34.35
C HIS A 212 -5.76 -14.35 -34.78
N ILE A 213 -4.51 -14.28 -35.20
CA ILE A 213 -3.88 -13.14 -35.90
C ILE A 213 -3.81 -13.51 -37.39
#